data_e26eddf8bebc8d864bc7f79559117356
#
_entry.id   e26eddf8bebc8d864bc7f79559117356
#
_cell.length_a   1.000
_cell.length_b   1.000
_cell.length_c   1.000
_cell.angle_alpha   90.00
_cell.angle_beta   90.00
_cell.angle_gamma   90.00
#
_symmetry.space_group_name_H-M   'P 1'
#
loop_
_entity.id
_entity.type
_entity.pdbx_description
1 polymer ?
#
loop_
_entity_poly.entity_id
_entity_poly.type
_entity_poly.pdbx_seq_one_letter_code
_entity_poly.pdbx_strand_id
1 'polypeptide(L)'
;MLINSIIDSRDKAILTLLAKTGLRRGELISLNVTDINWTQQSITLERSRFKKRSGRTVFFDDETSRVLRRWLSVRENQHPTTTALFVGERGGRLERHGVYQMTVKYAVAVGLHDPYSSRPEDHLTPHCFRHFFTTSLRRAGMDREFIKVLRGDRRREAIDIYDRIDKEELRREYLAYVPQLGL
;
A
#
# COMPACT_ATOMS: atom_id res chain seq x y z
N MET A 1 -12.71 4.33 12.55
CA MET A 1 -11.82 3.52 11.68
C MET A 1 -10.41 4.06 11.80
N LEU A 2 -9.38 3.20 11.97
CA LEU A 2 -7.98 3.60 12.26
C LEU A 2 -7.46 4.73 11.36
N ILE A 3 -7.60 4.59 10.02
CA ILE A 3 -7.02 5.57 9.08
C ILE A 3 -7.69 6.93 9.18
N ASN A 4 -8.97 6.99 9.54
CA ASN A 4 -9.70 8.26 9.67
C ASN A 4 -9.25 9.07 10.87
N SER A 5 -8.78 8.42 11.95
CA SER A 5 -8.27 9.10 13.15
C SER A 5 -6.87 9.70 12.98
N ILE A 6 -6.17 9.40 11.87
CA ILE A 6 -4.80 9.90 11.62
C ILE A 6 -4.86 11.32 11.08
N ILE A 7 -4.23 12.25 11.79
CA ILE A 7 -4.11 13.67 11.40
C ILE A 7 -2.86 13.86 10.53
N ASP A 8 -1.75 13.20 10.86
CA ASP A 8 -0.50 13.31 10.11
C ASP A 8 -0.67 12.83 8.66
N SER A 9 -0.35 13.71 7.71
CA SER A 9 -0.59 13.46 6.28
C SER A 9 0.29 12.36 5.69
N ARG A 10 1.54 12.22 6.17
CA ARG A 10 2.46 11.15 5.76
C ARG A 10 1.94 9.81 6.22
N ASP A 11 1.63 9.71 7.50
CA ASP A 11 1.24 8.46 8.14
C ASP A 11 -0.12 7.98 7.59
N LYS A 12 -1.04 8.94 7.36
CA LYS A 12 -2.31 8.65 6.67
C LYS A 12 -2.10 8.11 5.26
N ALA A 13 -1.21 8.73 4.47
CA ALA A 13 -0.90 8.27 3.11
C ALA A 13 -0.25 6.87 3.12
N ILE A 14 0.63 6.58 4.06
CA ILE A 14 1.27 5.27 4.22
C ILE A 14 0.21 4.18 4.46
N LEU A 15 -0.64 4.36 5.48
CA LEU A 15 -1.63 3.33 5.85
C LEU A 15 -2.73 3.20 4.80
N THR A 16 -3.12 4.29 4.13
CA THR A 16 -4.05 4.25 2.99
C THR A 16 -3.48 3.42 1.85
N LEU A 17 -2.23 3.66 1.44
CA LEU A 17 -1.58 2.85 0.40
C LEU A 17 -1.49 1.38 0.78
N LEU A 18 -1.08 1.06 2.00
CA LEU A 18 -1.03 -0.33 2.46
C LEU A 18 -2.40 -1.00 2.39
N ALA A 19 -3.45 -0.31 2.82
CA ALA A 19 -4.81 -0.84 2.86
C ALA A 19 -5.42 -1.04 1.47
N LYS A 20 -5.16 -0.11 0.53
CA LYS A 20 -5.79 -0.09 -0.79
C LYS A 20 -4.99 -0.76 -1.90
N THR A 21 -3.70 -1.01 -1.71
CA THR A 21 -2.85 -1.62 -2.73
C THR A 21 -2.27 -2.97 -2.33
N GLY A 22 -2.36 -3.32 -1.06
CA GLY A 22 -1.75 -4.53 -0.53
C GLY A 22 -0.22 -4.58 -0.68
N LEU A 23 0.45 -3.43 -0.82
CA LEU A 23 1.90 -3.34 -0.88
C LEU A 23 2.56 -3.99 0.33
N ARG A 24 3.68 -4.65 0.09
CA ARG A 24 4.54 -5.10 1.19
C ARG A 24 5.29 -3.89 1.76
N ARG A 25 5.56 -3.90 3.07
CA ARG A 25 6.31 -2.85 3.76
C ARG A 25 7.62 -2.46 3.02
N GLY A 26 8.37 -3.46 2.52
CA GLY A 26 9.59 -3.21 1.77
C GLY A 26 9.36 -2.56 0.39
N GLU A 27 8.23 -2.85 -0.25
CA GLU A 27 7.83 -2.21 -1.50
C GLU A 27 7.44 -0.75 -1.25
N LEU A 28 6.62 -0.50 -0.24
CA LEU A 28 6.20 0.85 0.15
C LEU A 28 7.39 1.79 0.39
N ILE A 29 8.35 1.39 1.21
CA ILE A 29 9.50 2.25 1.54
C ILE A 29 10.46 2.48 0.37
N SER A 30 10.44 1.61 -0.65
CA SER A 30 11.28 1.77 -1.84
C SER A 30 10.70 2.71 -2.88
N LEU A 31 9.46 3.17 -2.71
CA LEU A 31 8.80 4.06 -3.66
C LEU A 31 9.48 5.42 -3.76
N ASN A 32 9.57 5.92 -4.99
CA ASN A 32 9.93 7.29 -5.30
C ASN A 32 8.68 8.08 -5.75
N VAL A 33 8.76 9.39 -5.70
CA VAL A 33 7.69 10.27 -6.22
C VAL A 33 7.43 10.00 -7.71
N THR A 34 8.49 9.74 -8.47
CA THR A 34 8.43 9.45 -9.92
C THR A 34 7.78 8.11 -10.28
N ASP A 35 7.54 7.23 -9.32
CA ASP A 35 6.85 5.96 -9.56
C ASP A 35 5.34 6.12 -9.74
N ILE A 36 4.80 7.30 -9.41
CA ILE A 36 3.37 7.61 -9.48
C ILE A 36 3.00 8.13 -10.86
N ASN A 37 2.09 7.44 -11.51
CA ASN A 37 1.39 7.93 -12.69
C ASN A 37 0.00 8.44 -12.27
N TRP A 38 -0.16 9.75 -12.26
CA TRP A 38 -1.39 10.42 -11.82
C TRP A 38 -2.55 10.25 -12.80
N THR A 39 -2.26 10.23 -14.09
CA THR A 39 -3.27 10.07 -15.14
C THR A 39 -3.91 8.69 -15.09
N GLN A 40 -3.09 7.66 -14.88
CA GLN A 40 -3.58 6.28 -14.76
C GLN A 40 -3.90 5.86 -13.32
N GLN A 41 -3.66 6.74 -12.34
CA GLN A 41 -3.80 6.42 -10.91
C GLN A 41 -3.08 5.10 -10.56
N SER A 42 -1.82 5.02 -10.90
CA SER A 42 -1.03 3.79 -10.75
C SER A 42 0.37 4.07 -10.21
N ILE A 43 0.96 3.04 -9.60
CA ILE A 43 2.33 3.06 -9.10
C ILE A 43 3.08 1.89 -9.70
N THR A 44 4.23 2.16 -10.31
CA THR A 44 5.08 1.14 -10.90
C THR A 44 6.12 0.65 -9.89
N LEU A 45 6.12 -0.65 -9.64
CA LEU A 45 7.12 -1.31 -8.81
C LEU A 45 8.19 -1.92 -9.71
N GLU A 46 9.33 -1.27 -9.87
CA GLU A 46 10.41 -1.75 -10.71
C GLU A 46 11.06 -3.02 -10.15
N ARG A 47 11.24 -4.03 -11.00
CA ARG A 47 11.89 -5.29 -10.66
C ARG A 47 13.31 -5.10 -10.10
N SER A 48 14.07 -4.15 -10.63
CA SER A 48 15.44 -3.84 -10.25
C SER A 48 15.62 -3.55 -8.75
N ARG A 49 14.59 -3.03 -8.11
CA ARG A 49 14.61 -2.72 -6.66
C ARG A 49 14.35 -3.94 -5.76
N PHE A 50 14.01 -5.11 -6.33
CA PHE A 50 13.61 -6.28 -5.55
C PHE A 50 14.33 -7.56 -6.00
N LYS A 51 15.30 -8.04 -5.22
CA LYS A 51 16.20 -9.17 -5.56
C LYS A 51 15.52 -10.48 -6.01
N LYS A 52 14.24 -10.72 -5.71
CA LYS A 52 13.54 -12.00 -5.96
C LYS A 52 12.11 -11.86 -6.47
N ARG A 53 11.70 -10.69 -7.02
CA ARG A 53 10.31 -10.43 -7.40
C ARG A 53 10.19 -9.85 -8.79
N SER A 54 9.10 -10.14 -9.48
CA SER A 54 8.71 -9.47 -10.71
C SER A 54 8.26 -8.05 -10.41
N GLY A 55 8.63 -7.10 -11.27
CA GLY A 55 8.01 -5.78 -11.29
C GLY A 55 6.51 -5.91 -11.57
N ARG A 56 5.71 -5.02 -11.02
CA ARG A 56 4.28 -4.92 -11.29
C ARG A 56 3.77 -3.50 -11.14
N THR A 57 2.60 -3.26 -11.69
CA THR A 57 1.84 -2.04 -11.43
C THR A 57 0.77 -2.33 -10.38
N VAL A 58 0.59 -1.42 -9.43
CA VAL A 58 -0.57 -1.35 -8.54
C VAL A 58 -1.35 -0.09 -8.85
N PHE A 59 -2.66 -0.11 -8.60
CA PHE A 59 -3.54 1.01 -8.87
C PHE A 59 -4.01 1.65 -7.58
N PHE A 60 -4.52 2.86 -7.68
CA PHE A 60 -5.15 3.56 -6.56
C PHE A 60 -6.37 4.36 -7.07
N ASP A 61 -7.28 4.63 -6.18
CA ASP A 61 -8.52 5.34 -6.45
C ASP A 61 -8.44 6.83 -6.06
N ASP A 62 -9.55 7.55 -6.23
CA ASP A 62 -9.62 8.99 -5.94
C ASP A 62 -9.43 9.30 -4.45
N GLU A 63 -9.88 8.43 -3.54
CA GLU A 63 -9.59 8.62 -2.11
C GLU A 63 -8.08 8.62 -1.86
N THR A 64 -7.39 7.62 -2.38
CA THR A 64 -5.93 7.51 -2.26
C THR A 64 -5.23 8.67 -2.96
N SER A 65 -5.73 9.09 -4.12
CA SER A 65 -5.18 10.24 -4.86
C SER A 65 -5.22 11.51 -4.01
N ARG A 66 -6.36 11.82 -3.36
CA ARG A 66 -6.49 12.99 -2.47
C ARG A 66 -5.50 12.93 -1.31
N VAL A 67 -5.38 11.78 -0.64
CA VAL A 67 -4.49 11.59 0.50
C VAL A 67 -3.02 11.71 0.08
N LEU A 68 -2.62 11.13 -1.05
CA LEU A 68 -1.26 11.22 -1.58
C LEU A 68 -0.90 12.66 -1.97
N ARG A 69 -1.79 13.39 -2.66
CA ARG A 69 -1.55 14.79 -3.04
C ARG A 69 -1.36 15.67 -1.83
N ARG A 70 -2.17 15.48 -0.77
CA ARG A 70 -2.00 16.21 0.49
C ARG A 70 -0.64 15.94 1.13
N TRP A 71 -0.20 14.67 1.17
CA TRP A 71 1.13 14.34 1.67
C TRP A 71 2.22 14.97 0.82
N LEU A 72 2.14 14.86 -0.50
CA LEU A 72 3.17 15.42 -1.40
C LEU A 72 3.32 16.92 -1.26
N SER A 73 2.25 17.67 -1.09
CA SER A 73 2.32 19.10 -0.83
C SER A 73 3.10 19.44 0.45
N VAL A 74 2.89 18.68 1.54
CA VAL A 74 3.66 18.84 2.78
C VAL A 74 5.12 18.43 2.57
N ARG A 75 5.34 17.30 1.93
CA ARG A 75 6.66 16.72 1.67
C ARG A 75 7.53 17.64 0.82
N GLU A 76 6.99 18.25 -0.22
CA GLU A 76 7.74 19.15 -1.12
C GLU A 76 8.32 20.34 -0.37
N ASN A 77 7.56 20.87 0.60
CA ASN A 77 8.03 21.96 1.44
C ASN A 77 9.09 21.52 2.47
N GLN A 78 8.98 20.31 3.01
CA GLN A 78 9.86 19.84 4.09
C GLN A 78 11.11 19.11 3.59
N HIS A 79 11.01 18.40 2.46
CA HIS A 79 12.04 17.49 1.96
C HIS A 79 12.21 17.58 0.43
N PRO A 80 12.56 18.76 -0.13
CA PRO A 80 12.59 18.99 -1.59
C PRO A 80 13.65 18.17 -2.32
N THR A 81 14.74 17.78 -1.65
CA THR A 81 15.92 17.18 -2.28
C THR A 81 15.88 15.65 -2.38
N THR A 82 15.03 14.97 -1.63
CA THR A 82 14.95 13.50 -1.68
C THR A 82 14.02 13.01 -2.77
N THR A 83 14.35 11.90 -3.43
CA THR A 83 13.46 11.24 -4.40
C THR A 83 12.43 10.30 -3.73
N ALA A 84 12.66 9.93 -2.47
CA ALA A 84 11.81 9.00 -1.74
C ALA A 84 10.37 9.52 -1.61
N LEU A 85 9.36 8.68 -1.88
CA LEU A 85 7.96 9.05 -1.66
C LEU A 85 7.68 9.30 -0.17
N PHE A 86 8.19 8.43 0.70
CA PHE A 86 8.03 8.56 2.14
C PHE A 86 9.37 8.81 2.83
N VAL A 87 9.38 9.83 3.68
CA VAL A 87 10.56 10.34 4.38
C VAL A 87 10.42 10.05 5.87
N GLY A 88 11.51 9.62 6.48
CA GLY A 88 11.62 9.44 7.93
C GLY A 88 11.91 10.76 8.66
N GLU A 89 11.87 10.74 9.96
CA GLU A 89 12.09 11.93 10.82
C GLU A 89 13.46 12.60 10.62
N ARG A 90 14.46 11.83 10.19
CA ARG A 90 15.82 12.33 9.93
C ARG A 90 16.02 12.88 8.51
N GLY A 91 14.94 13.07 7.74
CA GLY A 91 14.99 13.59 6.37
C GLY A 91 15.41 12.59 5.29
N GLY A 92 15.85 11.38 5.65
CA GLY A 92 16.16 10.31 4.72
C GLY A 92 14.91 9.46 4.38
N ARG A 93 15.09 8.48 3.48
CA ARG A 93 14.03 7.52 3.13
C ARG A 93 13.50 6.82 4.38
N LEU A 94 12.18 6.68 4.46
CA LEU A 94 11.53 5.95 5.56
C LEU A 94 12.02 4.49 5.62
N GLU A 95 12.32 4.03 6.82
CA GLU A 95 12.78 2.67 7.08
C GLU A 95 11.65 1.71 7.47
N ARG A 96 11.92 0.40 7.33
CA ARG A 96 10.93 -0.65 7.70
C ARG A 96 10.49 -0.55 9.15
N HIS A 97 11.42 -0.23 10.04
CA HIS A 97 11.12 -0.10 11.47
C HIS A 97 10.19 1.08 11.74
N GLY A 98 10.41 2.22 11.08
CA GLY A 98 9.53 3.39 11.20
C GLY A 98 8.09 3.11 10.76
N VAL A 99 7.88 2.34 9.67
CA VAL A 99 6.53 1.91 9.28
C VAL A 99 5.87 1.03 10.34
N TYR A 100 6.63 0.13 10.95
CA TYR A 100 6.12 -0.73 12.02
C TYR A 100 5.72 0.08 13.26
N GLN A 101 6.64 0.90 13.77
CA GLN A 101 6.40 1.71 14.97
C GLN A 101 5.19 2.64 14.79
N MET A 102 5.12 3.33 13.65
CA MET A 102 3.99 4.20 13.32
C MET A 102 2.67 3.43 13.28
N THR A 103 2.64 2.26 12.63
CA THR A 103 1.43 1.42 12.56
C THR A 103 0.97 0.99 13.95
N VAL A 104 1.88 0.50 14.78
CA VAL A 104 1.58 0.05 16.15
C VAL A 104 1.10 1.22 17.01
N LYS A 105 1.74 2.39 16.93
CA LYS A 105 1.32 3.61 17.64
C LYS A 105 -0.16 3.92 17.42
N TYR A 106 -0.59 3.97 16.15
CA TYR A 106 -2.00 4.25 15.83
C TYR A 106 -2.93 3.10 16.18
N ALA A 107 -2.47 1.86 16.04
CA ALA A 107 -3.26 0.68 16.37
C ALA A 107 -3.55 0.58 17.86
N VAL A 108 -2.55 0.87 18.71
CA VAL A 108 -2.73 0.95 20.18
C VAL A 108 -3.71 2.05 20.54
N ALA A 109 -3.57 3.24 19.93
CA ALA A 109 -4.42 4.39 20.23
C ALA A 109 -5.92 4.15 19.96
N VAL A 110 -6.25 3.21 19.06
CA VAL A 110 -7.65 2.85 18.73
C VAL A 110 -8.04 1.44 19.21
N GLY A 111 -7.23 0.82 20.08
CA GLY A 111 -7.53 -0.50 20.67
C GLY A 111 -7.45 -1.69 19.71
N LEU A 112 -6.70 -1.57 18.61
CA LEU A 112 -6.48 -2.64 17.62
C LEU A 112 -5.12 -3.35 17.78
N HIS A 113 -4.35 -2.99 18.79
CA HIS A 113 -3.08 -3.62 19.13
C HIS A 113 -2.89 -3.60 20.64
N ASP A 114 -2.76 -4.78 21.23
CA ASP A 114 -2.41 -4.94 22.64
C ASP A 114 -0.96 -5.43 22.74
N PRO A 115 -0.02 -4.58 23.20
CA PRO A 115 1.39 -4.95 23.32
C PRO A 115 1.66 -6.01 24.40
N TYR A 116 0.71 -6.24 25.29
CA TYR A 116 0.84 -7.20 26.41
C TYR A 116 0.16 -8.56 26.11
N SER A 117 -0.63 -8.66 25.05
CA SER A 117 -1.27 -9.91 24.68
C SER A 117 -0.26 -10.89 24.06
N SER A 118 -0.41 -12.16 24.35
CA SER A 118 0.33 -13.24 23.69
C SER A 118 -0.37 -13.77 22.43
N ARG A 119 -1.58 -13.29 22.12
CA ARG A 119 -2.38 -13.76 21.00
C ARG A 119 -2.06 -12.97 19.74
N PRO A 120 -1.72 -13.64 18.61
CA PRO A 120 -1.40 -12.96 17.35
C PRO A 120 -2.52 -12.06 16.81
N GLU A 121 -3.78 -12.40 17.06
CA GLU A 121 -4.95 -11.63 16.62
C GLU A 121 -5.06 -10.26 17.27
N ASP A 122 -4.46 -10.07 18.43
CA ASP A 122 -4.45 -8.80 19.15
C ASP A 122 -3.34 -7.85 18.66
N HIS A 123 -2.57 -8.26 17.65
CA HIS A 123 -1.44 -7.50 17.13
C HIS A 123 -1.65 -7.00 15.71
N LEU A 124 -2.22 -5.80 15.55
CA LEU A 124 -2.26 -5.15 14.23
C LEU A 124 -0.87 -4.66 13.82
N THR A 125 -0.39 -5.13 12.68
CA THR A 125 0.92 -4.80 12.10
C THR A 125 0.76 -4.34 10.65
N PRO A 126 1.79 -3.78 10.00
CA PRO A 126 1.72 -3.43 8.57
C PRO A 126 1.32 -4.60 7.65
N HIS A 127 1.59 -5.85 8.06
CA HIS A 127 1.19 -7.03 7.27
C HIS A 127 -0.32 -7.26 7.28
N CYS A 128 -1.01 -6.87 8.34
CA CYS A 128 -2.46 -6.99 8.45
C CYS A 128 -3.20 -6.19 7.37
N PHE A 129 -2.65 -5.06 6.91
CA PHE A 129 -3.22 -4.30 5.80
C PHE A 129 -3.24 -5.07 4.48
N ARG A 130 -2.23 -5.91 4.24
CA ARG A 130 -2.21 -6.76 3.06
C ARG A 130 -3.24 -7.91 3.16
N HIS A 131 -3.49 -8.42 4.36
CA HIS A 131 -4.60 -9.34 4.62
C HIS A 131 -5.94 -8.64 4.42
N PHE A 132 -6.09 -7.44 4.95
CA PHE A 132 -7.29 -6.61 4.76
C PHE A 132 -7.58 -6.40 3.27
N PHE A 133 -6.61 -5.92 2.50
CA PHE A 133 -6.72 -5.73 1.05
C PHE A 133 -7.23 -6.99 0.35
N THR A 134 -6.56 -8.12 0.58
CA THR A 134 -6.92 -9.40 -0.04
C THR A 134 -8.33 -9.85 0.33
N THR A 135 -8.68 -9.74 1.61
CA THR A 135 -9.97 -10.19 2.12
C THR A 135 -11.10 -9.29 1.64
N SER A 136 -10.87 -7.98 1.58
CA SER A 136 -11.86 -7.01 1.10
C SER A 136 -12.18 -7.22 -0.38
N LEU A 137 -11.17 -7.35 -1.24
CA LEU A 137 -11.39 -7.65 -2.66
C LEU A 137 -12.12 -8.98 -2.87
N ARG A 138 -11.71 -10.02 -2.15
CA ARG A 138 -12.37 -11.33 -2.23
C ARG A 138 -13.82 -11.28 -1.78
N ARG A 139 -14.11 -10.56 -0.70
CA ARG A 139 -15.49 -10.40 -0.18
C ARG A 139 -16.35 -9.56 -1.10
N ALA A 140 -15.76 -8.60 -1.79
CA ALA A 140 -16.44 -7.81 -2.81
C ALA A 140 -16.75 -8.61 -4.09
N GLY A 141 -16.16 -9.80 -4.26
CA GLY A 141 -16.42 -10.69 -5.41
C GLY A 141 -15.35 -10.66 -6.50
N MET A 142 -14.22 -9.98 -6.29
CA MET A 142 -13.14 -9.94 -7.27
C MET A 142 -12.54 -11.34 -7.49
N ASP A 143 -12.29 -11.69 -8.75
CA ASP A 143 -11.66 -12.94 -9.12
C ASP A 143 -10.26 -13.11 -8.50
N ARG A 144 -9.93 -14.35 -8.14
CA ARG A 144 -8.68 -14.68 -7.44
C ARG A 144 -7.43 -14.40 -8.27
N GLU A 145 -7.51 -14.55 -9.60
CA GLU A 145 -6.36 -14.33 -10.47
C GLU A 145 -5.98 -12.84 -10.52
N PHE A 146 -6.95 -11.93 -10.62
CA PHE A 146 -6.71 -10.49 -10.49
C PHE A 146 -6.09 -10.15 -9.13
N ILE A 147 -6.59 -10.72 -8.03
CA ILE A 147 -6.04 -10.49 -6.68
C ILE A 147 -4.58 -10.96 -6.61
N LYS A 148 -4.24 -12.14 -7.17
CA LYS A 148 -2.86 -12.65 -7.20
C LYS A 148 -1.93 -11.70 -7.96
N VAL A 149 -2.36 -11.18 -9.10
CA VAL A 149 -1.58 -10.23 -9.91
C VAL A 149 -1.35 -8.93 -9.15
N LEU A 150 -2.39 -8.32 -8.59
CA LEU A 150 -2.28 -7.10 -7.77
C LEU A 150 -1.34 -7.28 -6.59
N ARG A 151 -1.38 -8.43 -5.93
CA ARG A 151 -0.48 -8.77 -4.81
C ARG A 151 0.97 -9.04 -5.25
N GLY A 152 1.20 -9.36 -6.53
CA GLY A 152 2.49 -9.82 -7.03
C GLY A 152 2.91 -11.14 -6.39
N ASP A 153 1.98 -12.06 -6.27
CA ASP A 153 2.26 -13.43 -5.84
C ASP A 153 2.90 -14.19 -7.01
N ARG A 154 3.77 -15.16 -6.70
CA ARG A 154 4.40 -15.97 -7.75
C ARG A 154 3.34 -16.83 -8.43
N ARG A 155 3.33 -16.81 -9.73
CA ARG A 155 2.58 -17.78 -10.54
C ARG A 155 3.29 -19.13 -10.41
N ARG A 156 2.55 -20.18 -10.08
CA ARG A 156 3.10 -21.52 -9.83
C ARG A 156 2.82 -22.50 -10.96
N GLU A 157 1.84 -22.21 -11.80
CA GLU A 157 1.38 -23.11 -12.87
C GLU A 157 1.86 -22.64 -14.24
N ALA A 158 2.17 -23.58 -15.14
CA ALA A 158 2.63 -23.26 -16.48
C ALA A 158 1.57 -22.48 -17.29
N ILE A 159 0.30 -22.73 -17.06
CA ILE A 159 -0.83 -22.04 -17.69
C ILE A 159 -0.87 -20.54 -17.33
N ASP A 160 -0.41 -20.18 -16.11
CA ASP A 160 -0.31 -18.79 -15.64
C ASP A 160 0.63 -17.93 -16.53
N ILE A 161 1.47 -18.55 -17.35
CA ILE A 161 2.44 -17.84 -18.24
C ILE A 161 1.74 -17.32 -19.48
N TYR A 162 0.69 -18.00 -19.93
CA TYR A 162 -0.04 -17.68 -21.16
C TYR A 162 -1.18 -16.70 -20.93
N ASP A 163 -1.73 -16.66 -19.72
CA ASP A 163 -2.84 -15.79 -19.37
C ASP A 163 -2.31 -14.43 -18.85
N ARG A 164 -1.95 -13.56 -19.78
CA ARG A 164 -1.55 -12.17 -19.47
C ARG A 164 -2.82 -11.34 -19.29
N ILE A 165 -3.24 -11.18 -18.05
CA ILE A 165 -4.25 -10.19 -17.69
C ILE A 165 -3.79 -8.82 -18.21
N ASP A 166 -4.61 -8.20 -19.06
CA ASP A 166 -4.34 -6.87 -19.58
C ASP A 166 -4.33 -5.82 -18.46
N LYS A 167 -3.46 -4.82 -18.59
CA LYS A 167 -3.27 -3.79 -17.57
C LYS A 167 -4.52 -2.93 -17.37
N GLU A 168 -5.24 -2.60 -18.44
CA GLU A 168 -6.46 -1.80 -18.35
C GLU A 168 -7.63 -2.63 -17.79
N GLU A 169 -7.70 -3.91 -18.10
CA GLU A 169 -8.63 -4.84 -17.48
C GLU A 169 -8.37 -4.96 -15.98
N LEU A 170 -7.12 -5.18 -15.57
CA LEU A 170 -6.73 -5.24 -14.17
C LEU A 170 -7.06 -3.96 -13.42
N ARG A 171 -6.88 -2.79 -14.06
CA ARG A 171 -7.22 -1.49 -13.49
C ARG A 171 -8.73 -1.35 -13.29
N ARG A 172 -9.52 -1.70 -14.30
CA ARG A 172 -10.99 -1.65 -14.25
C ARG A 172 -11.52 -2.53 -13.11
N GLU A 173 -11.04 -3.77 -13.04
CA GLU A 173 -11.39 -4.69 -11.96
C GLU A 173 -10.99 -4.14 -10.59
N TYR A 174 -9.77 -3.62 -10.44
CA TYR A 174 -9.34 -3.01 -9.19
C TYR A 174 -10.29 -1.89 -8.76
N LEU A 175 -10.63 -0.96 -9.63
CA LEU A 175 -11.49 0.19 -9.32
C LEU A 175 -12.92 -0.22 -8.96
N ALA A 176 -13.42 -1.32 -9.53
CA ALA A 176 -14.75 -1.85 -9.22
C ALA A 176 -14.84 -2.46 -7.81
N TYR A 177 -13.76 -3.01 -7.28
CA TYR A 177 -13.78 -3.80 -6.04
C TYR A 177 -12.95 -3.21 -4.90
N VAL A 178 -12.17 -2.15 -5.12
CA VAL A 178 -11.33 -1.54 -4.08
C VAL A 178 -12.19 -1.03 -2.92
N PRO A 179 -11.83 -1.34 -1.65
CA PRO A 179 -12.63 -0.92 -0.50
C PRO A 179 -12.64 0.61 -0.36
N GLN A 180 -13.82 1.19 -0.18
CA GLN A 180 -13.95 2.59 0.16
C GLN A 180 -13.73 2.78 1.65
N LEU A 181 -12.90 3.75 2.03
CA LEU A 181 -12.46 3.98 3.42
C LEU A 181 -13.11 5.24 4.02
N GLY A 182 -13.76 6.07 3.19
CA GLY A 182 -14.40 7.32 3.59
C GLY A 182 -13.37 8.40 3.98
N LEU A 183 -12.34 8.60 3.14
CA LEU A 183 -11.22 9.53 3.39
C LEU A 183 -11.38 10.87 2.68
#